data_d5762615b69a6ba306971e5ac2c69b94
#
_entry.id   d5762615b69a6ba306971e5ac2c69b94
#
_cell.length_a   1.000
_cell.length_b   1.000
_cell.length_c   1.000
_cell.angle_alpha   90.00
_cell.angle_beta   90.00
_cell.angle_gamma   90.00
#
_symmetry.space_group_name_H-M   'P 1'
#
loop_
_entity.id
_entity.type
_entity.pdbx_description
1 polymer ?
#
loop_
_entity_poly.entity_id
_entity_poly.type
_entity_poly.pdbx_seq_one_letter_code
_entity_poly.pdbx_strand_id
1 'polypeptide(L)'
;MTVASLEQSRKLVTEIPGPASLELTKRRAAAVSGGVNVSMPVWVARAGGGIVEDVDGNRLIDLASGIAVTTIGNSSPRVVEAVRAQVAEFTHTCFMVTPYEQYVAVAEQLNRLTPGSGEKRSVLFNSGAEAVENAVKVARSYTRKPAVVAFNHAYHGRTNLALALTAKSKPYKSGFGPFAPEVYRAPMSYPFRDGLLDKELATDGEKAAARAITIIDSQVGADDLAAVIIEPIAGEGGFIVPAEGFLPTLLTWCRDNGVVFIADEVQTGFARTGAMFACEHEGIEPDLICTAKGIADGLPLSAVTGRAEIMDAPHVGGLGGTFGGNPLACAAALATIETIEDDGLVERARQLERLITEPLLRLQAADDRIGDVRGRGAMIAVELVKSGSADPDAELAKKWSMAAHAAGVIVLTCGMFGNIVRLLPPLTITDELLSEGLDLLGDVLGDL
;
A
#
# COMPACT_ATOMS: atom_id res chain seq x y z
N MET A 1 12.09 0.77 -30.73
CA MET A 1 12.53 2.10 -30.22
C MET A 1 12.92 1.90 -28.79
N THR A 2 14.18 2.12 -28.44
CA THR A 2 14.63 2.15 -27.04
C THR A 2 13.84 3.22 -26.28
N VAL A 3 13.33 2.87 -25.10
CA VAL A 3 12.77 3.87 -24.17
C VAL A 3 13.92 4.82 -23.84
N ALA A 4 13.81 6.10 -24.20
CA ALA A 4 14.81 7.08 -23.80
C ALA A 4 14.78 7.17 -22.26
N SER A 5 15.89 6.81 -21.62
CA SER A 5 16.00 6.91 -20.17
C SER A 5 15.84 8.37 -19.77
N LEU A 6 14.96 8.62 -18.80
CA LEU A 6 14.84 9.94 -18.20
C LEU A 6 16.06 10.18 -17.28
N GLU A 7 16.71 11.33 -17.41
CA GLU A 7 17.85 11.68 -16.57
C GLU A 7 17.43 11.70 -15.09
N GLN A 8 18.14 10.95 -14.26
CA GLN A 8 17.84 10.79 -12.84
C GLN A 8 18.43 11.96 -12.02
N SER A 9 17.94 13.17 -12.32
CA SER A 9 18.32 14.40 -11.61
C SER A 9 17.14 15.35 -11.52
N ARG A 10 16.95 15.99 -10.39
CA ARG A 10 15.95 17.05 -10.18
C ARG A 10 16.32 18.30 -10.99
N LYS A 11 15.32 18.95 -11.58
CA LYS A 11 15.48 20.20 -12.28
C LYS A 11 14.19 21.02 -12.26
N LEU A 12 14.23 22.22 -11.74
CA LEU A 12 13.10 23.14 -11.79
C LEU A 12 13.40 24.22 -12.84
N VAL A 13 12.50 24.37 -13.80
CA VAL A 13 12.57 25.40 -14.87
C VAL A 13 11.46 26.43 -14.74
N THR A 14 10.42 26.13 -13.96
CA THR A 14 9.34 27.07 -13.59
C THR A 14 9.07 26.96 -12.10
N GLU A 15 8.27 27.87 -11.56
CA GLU A 15 7.58 27.62 -10.30
C GLU A 15 6.63 26.42 -10.43
N ILE A 16 6.25 25.80 -9.32
CA ILE A 16 5.30 24.67 -9.27
C ILE A 16 4.00 25.13 -8.60
N PRO A 17 2.85 25.06 -9.33
CA PRO A 17 2.68 24.57 -10.70
C PRO A 17 3.11 25.59 -11.77
N GLY A 18 3.66 25.11 -12.89
CA GLY A 18 3.97 25.91 -14.05
C GLY A 18 2.76 26.28 -14.92
N PRO A 19 2.94 27.15 -15.93
CA PRO A 19 1.82 27.67 -16.72
C PRO A 19 1.03 26.61 -17.51
N ALA A 20 1.70 25.58 -18.06
CA ALA A 20 1.04 24.51 -18.77
C ALA A 20 0.22 23.63 -17.80
N SER A 21 0.75 23.36 -16.61
CA SER A 21 0.04 22.65 -15.54
C SER A 21 -1.21 23.41 -15.07
N LEU A 22 -1.13 24.74 -14.96
CA LEU A 22 -2.28 25.59 -14.62
C LEU A 22 -3.39 25.52 -15.67
N GLU A 23 -3.04 25.50 -16.97
CA GLU A 23 -4.03 25.37 -18.04
C GLU A 23 -4.70 24.00 -18.04
N LEU A 24 -3.97 22.92 -17.84
CA LEU A 24 -4.54 21.56 -17.70
C LEU A 24 -5.42 21.44 -16.46
N THR A 25 -5.07 22.15 -15.38
CA THR A 25 -5.92 22.22 -14.16
C THR A 25 -7.28 22.86 -14.44
N LYS A 26 -7.35 23.91 -15.26
CA LYS A 26 -8.62 24.50 -15.70
C LYS A 26 -9.45 23.52 -16.56
N ARG A 27 -8.78 22.83 -17.51
CA ARG A 27 -9.44 21.80 -18.33
C ARG A 27 -10.01 20.66 -17.48
N ARG A 28 -9.24 20.21 -16.47
CA ARG A 28 -9.71 19.20 -15.51
C ARG A 28 -10.96 19.66 -14.77
N ALA A 29 -10.98 20.90 -14.28
CA ALA A 29 -12.11 21.42 -13.54
C ALA A 29 -13.41 21.41 -14.37
N ALA A 30 -13.31 21.52 -15.69
CA ALA A 30 -14.45 21.46 -16.61
C ALA A 30 -14.87 20.03 -16.99
N ALA A 31 -13.96 19.04 -16.91
CA ALA A 31 -14.19 17.70 -17.48
C ALA A 31 -14.22 16.56 -16.46
N VAL A 32 -13.59 16.72 -15.29
CA VAL A 32 -13.45 15.66 -14.29
C VAL A 32 -14.27 15.98 -13.06
N SER A 33 -14.98 14.99 -12.53
CA SER A 33 -15.75 15.13 -11.30
C SER A 33 -14.93 15.76 -10.18
N GLY A 34 -15.49 16.74 -9.48
CA GLY A 34 -14.88 17.37 -8.30
C GLY A 34 -14.63 16.42 -7.13
N GLY A 35 -15.23 15.22 -7.13
CA GLY A 35 -14.95 14.16 -6.15
C GLY A 35 -13.55 13.53 -6.28
N VAL A 36 -12.86 13.73 -7.40
CA VAL A 36 -11.49 13.26 -7.60
C VAL A 36 -10.51 14.30 -7.07
N ASN A 37 -9.86 13.99 -5.93
CA ASN A 37 -8.84 14.87 -5.36
C ASN A 37 -7.50 14.76 -6.11
N VAL A 38 -6.74 15.85 -6.15
CA VAL A 38 -5.36 15.91 -6.64
C VAL A 38 -4.49 16.53 -5.55
N SER A 39 -3.49 15.81 -5.10
CA SER A 39 -2.61 16.24 -4.01
C SER A 39 -1.58 17.27 -4.47
N MET A 40 -1.07 17.11 -5.70
CA MET A 40 -0.05 17.99 -6.27
C MET A 40 -0.52 18.49 -7.65
N PRO A 41 -0.57 19.81 -7.91
CA PRO A 41 -1.16 20.38 -9.12
C PRO A 41 -0.18 20.41 -10.31
N VAL A 42 0.62 19.36 -10.51
CA VAL A 42 1.49 19.17 -11.68
C VAL A 42 0.91 18.13 -12.61
N TRP A 43 1.23 18.22 -13.90
CA TRP A 43 0.74 17.31 -14.93
C TRP A 43 1.91 16.58 -15.55
N VAL A 44 1.91 15.26 -15.43
CA VAL A 44 3.01 14.40 -15.87
C VAL A 44 3.06 14.33 -17.39
N ALA A 45 4.22 14.58 -17.95
CA ALA A 45 4.54 14.34 -19.37
C ALA A 45 5.26 13.01 -19.54
N ARG A 46 6.22 12.70 -18.65
CA ARG A 46 6.98 11.44 -18.63
C ARG A 46 7.36 11.08 -17.20
N ALA A 47 7.62 9.80 -16.97
CA ALA A 47 8.18 9.34 -15.71
C ALA A 47 9.14 8.17 -15.98
N GLY A 48 10.19 8.04 -15.16
CA GLY A 48 11.18 6.97 -15.29
C GLY A 48 12.04 6.87 -14.05
N GLY A 49 12.25 5.65 -13.54
CA GLY A 49 12.95 5.46 -12.27
C GLY A 49 12.33 6.24 -11.13
N GLY A 50 13.13 7.07 -10.46
CA GLY A 50 12.72 7.96 -9.36
C GLY A 50 12.38 9.40 -9.78
N ILE A 51 12.20 9.68 -11.08
CA ILE A 51 11.91 11.01 -11.59
C ILE A 51 10.57 11.07 -12.33
N VAL A 52 9.82 12.13 -12.05
CA VAL A 52 8.64 12.56 -12.80
C VAL A 52 8.95 13.86 -13.49
N GLU A 53 8.77 13.93 -14.82
CA GLU A 53 8.88 15.15 -15.61
C GLU A 53 7.47 15.67 -15.92
N ASP A 54 7.20 16.93 -15.57
CA ASP A 54 5.92 17.55 -15.84
C ASP A 54 5.85 18.20 -17.25
N VAL A 55 4.67 18.67 -17.61
CA VAL A 55 4.41 19.33 -18.91
C VAL A 55 5.10 20.69 -19.06
N ASP A 56 5.59 21.27 -17.97
CA ASP A 56 6.33 22.53 -17.93
C ASP A 56 7.85 22.30 -18.02
N GLY A 57 8.29 21.02 -18.02
CA GLY A 57 9.69 20.61 -18.11
C GLY A 57 10.42 20.54 -16.77
N ASN A 58 9.71 20.63 -15.65
CA ASN A 58 10.29 20.37 -14.34
C ASN A 58 10.50 18.88 -14.14
N ARG A 59 11.62 18.48 -13.57
CA ARG A 59 11.89 17.11 -13.13
C ARG A 59 11.85 17.06 -11.61
N LEU A 60 10.99 16.23 -11.08
CA LEU A 60 10.64 16.12 -9.67
C LEU A 60 11.10 14.77 -9.14
N ILE A 61 11.63 14.74 -7.92
CA ILE A 61 11.98 13.53 -7.20
C ILE A 61 10.69 12.84 -6.74
N ASP A 62 10.47 11.59 -7.13
CA ASP A 62 9.29 10.82 -6.73
C ASP A 62 9.57 10.00 -5.48
N LEU A 63 9.12 10.49 -4.32
CA LEU A 63 9.11 9.76 -3.07
C LEU A 63 7.71 9.24 -2.72
N ALA A 64 6.84 9.04 -3.73
CA ALA A 64 5.47 8.57 -3.56
C ALA A 64 5.14 7.31 -4.38
N SER A 65 5.86 7.04 -5.47
CA SER A 65 5.68 5.89 -6.39
C SER A 65 4.23 5.64 -6.77
N GLY A 66 3.43 6.71 -7.00
CA GLY A 66 2.01 6.55 -7.31
C GLY A 66 1.20 5.87 -6.19
N ILE A 67 1.55 6.08 -4.95
CA ILE A 67 1.03 5.41 -3.73
C ILE A 67 1.51 3.94 -3.66
N ALA A 68 2.82 3.73 -3.66
CA ALA A 68 3.48 2.41 -3.62
C ALA A 68 3.12 1.48 -4.79
N VAL A 69 2.88 2.02 -5.97
CA VAL A 69 2.52 1.25 -7.17
C VAL A 69 3.75 0.94 -8.01
N THR A 70 4.53 1.96 -8.38
CA THR A 70 5.73 1.82 -9.22
C THR A 70 6.93 1.42 -8.36
N THR A 71 6.87 0.21 -7.80
CA THR A 71 7.84 -0.29 -6.83
C THR A 71 9.24 -0.41 -7.43
N ILE A 72 9.36 -0.87 -8.67
CA ILE A 72 10.64 -0.99 -9.38
C ILE A 72 10.96 0.23 -10.25
N GLY A 73 10.23 1.34 -10.04
CA GLY A 73 10.40 2.61 -10.77
C GLY A 73 9.54 2.72 -12.01
N ASN A 74 9.08 3.93 -12.28
CA ASN A 74 8.28 4.21 -13.48
C ASN A 74 8.98 3.76 -14.75
N SER A 75 8.19 3.17 -15.68
CA SER A 75 8.66 2.77 -17.02
C SER A 75 9.88 1.84 -16.99
N SER A 76 9.92 0.90 -16.03
CA SER A 76 10.96 -0.13 -15.96
C SER A 76 11.15 -0.80 -17.33
N PRO A 77 12.40 -0.89 -17.84
CA PRO A 77 12.65 -1.42 -19.19
C PRO A 77 12.12 -2.83 -19.42
N ARG A 78 12.26 -3.73 -18.43
CA ARG A 78 11.73 -5.11 -18.52
C ARG A 78 10.21 -5.13 -18.64
N VAL A 79 9.52 -4.33 -17.82
CA VAL A 79 8.05 -4.23 -17.85
C VAL A 79 7.58 -3.66 -19.18
N VAL A 80 8.22 -2.58 -19.66
CA VAL A 80 7.87 -1.96 -20.95
C VAL A 80 8.02 -2.96 -22.10
N GLU A 81 9.10 -3.74 -22.12
CA GLU A 81 9.36 -4.72 -23.17
C GLU A 81 8.34 -5.88 -23.11
N ALA A 82 8.09 -6.43 -21.93
CA ALA A 82 7.11 -7.50 -21.73
C ALA A 82 5.70 -7.08 -22.18
N VAL A 83 5.27 -5.86 -21.80
CA VAL A 83 3.96 -5.32 -22.21
C VAL A 83 3.90 -5.07 -23.73
N ARG A 84 4.98 -4.57 -24.34
CA ARG A 84 5.07 -4.40 -25.82
C ARG A 84 4.98 -5.71 -26.56
N ALA A 85 5.66 -6.74 -26.08
CA ALA A 85 5.57 -8.07 -26.67
C ALA A 85 4.14 -8.61 -26.55
N GLN A 86 3.54 -8.55 -25.36
CA GLN A 86 2.20 -9.07 -25.15
C GLN A 86 1.11 -8.34 -25.95
N VAL A 87 1.20 -6.99 -26.05
CA VAL A 87 0.18 -6.23 -26.81
C VAL A 87 0.21 -6.54 -28.32
N ALA A 88 1.35 -7.01 -28.83
CA ALA A 88 1.47 -7.43 -30.23
C ALA A 88 0.81 -8.79 -30.52
N GLU A 89 0.66 -9.65 -29.48
CA GLU A 89 0.04 -10.97 -29.63
C GLU A 89 -1.48 -10.89 -29.45
N PHE A 90 -1.94 -10.48 -28.26
CA PHE A 90 -3.36 -10.25 -27.97
C PHE A 90 -3.52 -9.40 -26.70
N THR A 91 -4.63 -8.66 -26.64
CA THR A 91 -4.91 -7.74 -25.52
C THR A 91 -5.94 -8.27 -24.53
N HIS A 92 -6.84 -9.16 -24.98
CA HIS A 92 -7.92 -9.69 -24.14
C HIS A 92 -8.63 -10.87 -24.81
N THR A 93 -8.90 -11.93 -24.02
CA THR A 93 -9.76 -13.04 -24.43
C THR A 93 -10.76 -13.44 -23.33
N CYS A 94 -10.67 -12.84 -22.15
CA CYS A 94 -11.31 -13.23 -20.90
C CYS A 94 -10.89 -14.64 -20.45
N PHE A 95 -10.07 -14.76 -19.42
CA PHE A 95 -9.52 -16.04 -18.93
C PHE A 95 -10.58 -17.11 -18.69
N MET A 96 -11.76 -16.71 -18.22
CA MET A 96 -12.89 -17.63 -17.97
C MET A 96 -13.54 -18.15 -19.27
N VAL A 97 -13.26 -17.53 -20.43
CA VAL A 97 -13.81 -17.95 -21.75
C VAL A 97 -12.74 -18.70 -22.54
N THR A 98 -11.57 -18.08 -22.71
CA THR A 98 -10.42 -18.66 -23.42
C THR A 98 -9.16 -18.40 -22.61
N PRO A 99 -8.70 -19.38 -21.82
CA PRO A 99 -7.55 -19.22 -20.94
C PRO A 99 -6.24 -19.00 -21.69
N TYR A 100 -5.25 -18.43 -21.01
CA TYR A 100 -3.91 -18.15 -21.50
C TYR A 100 -2.86 -18.35 -20.41
N GLU A 101 -1.63 -18.67 -20.84
CA GLU A 101 -0.54 -19.10 -19.98
C GLU A 101 -0.13 -18.05 -18.95
N GLN A 102 -0.10 -16.76 -19.32
CA GLN A 102 0.37 -15.68 -18.45
C GLN A 102 -0.42 -15.58 -17.14
N TYR A 103 -1.72 -15.85 -17.15
CA TYR A 103 -2.53 -15.91 -15.94
C TYR A 103 -2.07 -17.03 -15.01
N VAL A 104 -1.83 -18.22 -15.59
CA VAL A 104 -1.37 -19.39 -14.83
C VAL A 104 0.01 -19.13 -14.26
N ALA A 105 0.93 -18.60 -15.06
CA ALA A 105 2.29 -18.28 -14.63
C ALA A 105 2.31 -17.26 -13.47
N VAL A 106 1.48 -16.22 -13.50
CA VAL A 106 1.35 -15.29 -12.37
C VAL A 106 0.81 -16.02 -11.12
N ALA A 107 -0.21 -16.86 -11.27
CA ALA A 107 -0.75 -17.63 -10.15
C ALA A 107 0.30 -18.58 -9.54
N GLU A 108 1.10 -19.23 -10.35
CA GLU A 108 2.22 -20.10 -9.92
C GLU A 108 3.26 -19.29 -9.14
N GLN A 109 3.66 -18.09 -9.65
CA GLN A 109 4.58 -17.21 -8.93
C GLN A 109 4.01 -16.74 -7.59
N LEU A 110 2.74 -16.35 -7.53
CA LEU A 110 2.10 -15.96 -6.27
C LEU A 110 2.03 -17.12 -5.28
N ASN A 111 1.69 -18.33 -5.75
CA ASN A 111 1.69 -19.53 -4.92
C ASN A 111 3.08 -19.87 -4.37
N ARG A 112 4.14 -19.60 -5.15
CA ARG A 112 5.54 -19.78 -4.73
C ARG A 112 6.00 -18.74 -3.71
N LEU A 113 5.67 -17.46 -3.96
CA LEU A 113 6.23 -16.32 -3.23
C LEU A 113 5.51 -16.03 -1.91
N THR A 114 4.19 -16.25 -1.84
CA THR A 114 3.43 -15.95 -0.63
C THR A 114 3.81 -16.85 0.54
N PRO A 115 3.84 -16.34 1.79
CA PRO A 115 4.13 -17.13 2.98
C PRO A 115 3.23 -18.35 3.13
N GLY A 116 3.78 -19.41 3.75
CA GLY A 116 3.10 -20.68 3.99
C GLY A 116 3.63 -21.81 3.12
N SER A 117 3.78 -22.99 3.74
CA SER A 117 4.36 -24.19 3.13
C SER A 117 3.34 -25.13 2.48
N GLY A 118 2.04 -24.92 2.71
CA GLY A 118 0.96 -25.76 2.17
C GLY A 118 0.65 -25.49 0.70
N GLU A 119 -0.22 -26.33 0.13
CA GLU A 119 -0.75 -26.12 -1.22
C GLU A 119 -1.59 -24.84 -1.28
N LYS A 120 -1.34 -24.02 -2.29
CA LYS A 120 -2.00 -22.71 -2.47
C LYS A 120 -2.69 -22.59 -3.83
N ARG A 121 -3.66 -21.71 -3.89
CA ARG A 121 -4.34 -21.29 -5.12
C ARG A 121 -4.40 -19.77 -5.19
N SER A 122 -4.41 -19.25 -6.39
CA SER A 122 -4.54 -17.82 -6.68
C SER A 122 -5.66 -17.53 -7.65
N VAL A 123 -6.35 -16.40 -7.45
CA VAL A 123 -7.30 -15.84 -8.42
C VAL A 123 -6.97 -14.37 -8.64
N LEU A 124 -7.00 -13.93 -9.91
CA LEU A 124 -6.57 -12.59 -10.31
C LEU A 124 -7.78 -11.67 -10.56
N PHE A 125 -7.63 -10.40 -10.15
CA PHE A 125 -8.60 -9.32 -10.32
C PHE A 125 -7.88 -8.05 -10.82
N ASN A 126 -8.55 -6.87 -10.76
CA ASN A 126 -8.01 -5.62 -11.31
C ASN A 126 -7.53 -4.63 -10.23
N SER A 127 -8.12 -4.68 -9.04
CA SER A 127 -7.85 -3.70 -7.98
C SER A 127 -7.77 -4.33 -6.60
N GLY A 128 -7.07 -3.67 -5.66
CA GLY A 128 -7.01 -4.12 -4.27
C GLY A 128 -8.39 -4.25 -3.62
N ALA A 129 -9.34 -3.37 -3.96
CA ALA A 129 -10.71 -3.46 -3.45
C ALA A 129 -11.41 -4.74 -3.93
N GLU A 130 -11.22 -5.15 -5.20
CA GLU A 130 -11.75 -6.42 -5.71
C GLU A 130 -11.09 -7.61 -5.00
N ALA A 131 -9.77 -7.59 -4.79
CA ALA A 131 -9.07 -8.63 -4.04
C ALA A 131 -9.64 -8.76 -2.61
N VAL A 132 -9.77 -7.67 -1.88
CA VAL A 132 -10.33 -7.64 -0.53
C VAL A 132 -11.77 -8.19 -0.49
N GLU A 133 -12.65 -7.72 -1.38
CA GLU A 133 -14.04 -8.19 -1.42
C GLU A 133 -14.13 -9.69 -1.76
N ASN A 134 -13.28 -10.19 -2.65
CA ASN A 134 -13.25 -11.60 -2.98
C ASN A 134 -12.59 -12.44 -1.88
N ALA A 135 -11.59 -11.96 -1.16
CA ALA A 135 -11.06 -12.64 0.02
C ALA A 135 -12.12 -12.84 1.10
N VAL A 136 -12.94 -11.81 1.36
CA VAL A 136 -14.10 -11.94 2.27
C VAL A 136 -15.14 -12.92 1.74
N LYS A 137 -15.44 -12.92 0.42
CA LYS A 137 -16.33 -13.91 -0.20
C LYS A 137 -15.82 -15.34 0.01
N VAL A 138 -14.53 -15.56 -0.21
CA VAL A 138 -13.89 -16.87 -0.02
C VAL A 138 -13.99 -17.30 1.44
N ALA A 139 -13.63 -16.43 2.39
CA ALA A 139 -13.71 -16.72 3.82
C ALA A 139 -15.13 -17.06 4.26
N ARG A 140 -16.15 -16.29 3.84
CA ARG A 140 -17.57 -16.57 4.12
C ARG A 140 -18.02 -17.88 3.47
N SER A 141 -17.57 -18.19 2.27
CA SER A 141 -17.88 -19.45 1.58
C SER A 141 -17.32 -20.65 2.32
N TYR A 142 -16.09 -20.54 2.83
CA TYR A 142 -15.43 -21.60 3.58
C TYR A 142 -16.01 -21.82 4.96
N THR A 143 -16.13 -20.77 5.77
CA THR A 143 -16.55 -20.85 7.17
C THR A 143 -18.07 -20.99 7.35
N ARG A 144 -18.86 -20.55 6.36
CA ARG A 144 -20.33 -20.40 6.42
C ARG A 144 -20.80 -19.39 7.49
N LYS A 145 -19.92 -18.48 7.90
CA LYS A 145 -20.18 -17.44 8.90
C LYS A 145 -20.29 -16.07 8.22
N PRO A 146 -21.10 -15.12 8.75
CA PRO A 146 -21.33 -13.83 8.07
C PRO A 146 -20.36 -12.72 8.43
N ALA A 147 -19.85 -12.68 9.67
CA ALA A 147 -19.17 -11.54 10.22
C ALA A 147 -17.69 -11.43 9.78
N VAL A 148 -17.21 -10.19 9.69
CA VAL A 148 -15.79 -9.90 9.41
C VAL A 148 -15.34 -8.80 10.36
N VAL A 149 -14.14 -8.93 10.91
CA VAL A 149 -13.49 -7.90 11.71
C VAL A 149 -12.40 -7.23 10.90
N ALA A 150 -12.42 -5.89 10.88
CA ALA A 150 -11.32 -5.03 10.43
C ALA A 150 -10.79 -4.21 11.61
N PHE A 151 -9.69 -3.49 11.42
CA PHE A 151 -9.04 -2.75 12.51
C PHE A 151 -9.21 -1.23 12.39
N ASN A 152 -9.04 -0.55 13.52
CA ASN A 152 -8.86 0.90 13.51
C ASN A 152 -7.68 1.26 12.61
N HIS A 153 -7.73 2.43 11.97
CA HIS A 153 -6.74 2.91 11.00
C HIS A 153 -6.71 2.15 9.67
N ALA A 154 -7.46 1.07 9.49
CA ALA A 154 -7.46 0.26 8.26
C ALA A 154 -7.97 1.03 7.03
N TYR A 155 -7.38 0.67 5.86
CA TYR A 155 -7.87 1.07 4.54
C TYR A 155 -7.86 -0.14 3.60
N HIS A 156 -9.05 -0.59 3.20
CA HIS A 156 -9.22 -1.78 2.36
C HIS A 156 -9.84 -1.49 0.99
N GLY A 157 -10.06 -0.24 0.66
CA GLY A 157 -10.61 0.18 -0.64
C GLY A 157 -11.85 1.07 -0.55
N ARG A 158 -12.50 1.32 -1.71
CA ARG A 158 -13.61 2.28 -1.84
C ARG A 158 -14.89 1.70 -2.45
N THR A 159 -14.98 0.39 -2.67
CA THR A 159 -16.23 -0.29 -3.01
C THR A 159 -17.09 -0.48 -1.74
N ASN A 160 -18.34 -0.90 -1.85
CA ASN A 160 -19.27 -0.86 -0.72
C ASN A 160 -18.78 -1.66 0.51
N LEU A 161 -18.35 -2.93 0.32
CA LEU A 161 -17.83 -3.74 1.42
C LEU A 161 -16.43 -3.23 1.85
N ALA A 162 -15.56 -2.88 0.91
CA ALA A 162 -14.24 -2.33 1.24
C ALA A 162 -14.35 -1.00 2.02
N LEU A 163 -15.36 -0.15 1.74
CA LEU A 163 -15.65 1.04 2.57
C LEU A 163 -16.17 0.67 3.96
N ALA A 164 -16.96 -0.40 4.11
CA ALA A 164 -17.37 -0.88 5.43
C ALA A 164 -16.15 -1.25 6.28
N LEU A 165 -15.16 -1.93 5.66
CA LEU A 165 -13.90 -2.35 6.28
C LEU A 165 -12.94 -1.17 6.54
N THR A 166 -12.93 -0.13 5.69
CA THR A 166 -12.10 1.07 5.85
C THR A 166 -12.50 1.87 7.08
N ALA A 167 -11.54 2.37 7.86
CA ALA A 167 -11.81 3.05 9.14
C ALA A 167 -12.18 4.53 8.98
N LYS A 168 -11.41 5.29 8.20
CA LYS A 168 -11.51 6.76 8.14
C LYS A 168 -12.81 7.23 7.48
N SER A 169 -13.59 8.07 8.20
CA SER A 169 -14.84 8.62 7.70
C SER A 169 -14.60 9.57 6.51
N LYS A 170 -13.89 10.68 6.73
CA LYS A 170 -13.51 11.62 5.66
C LYS A 170 -12.06 11.38 5.26
N PRO A 171 -11.74 11.32 3.95
CA PRO A 171 -12.60 11.62 2.81
C PRO A 171 -13.36 10.40 2.24
N TYR A 172 -13.31 9.21 2.89
CA TYR A 172 -13.70 7.96 2.23
C TYR A 172 -15.18 7.60 2.35
N LYS A 173 -15.76 7.62 3.56
CA LYS A 173 -17.07 7.01 3.87
C LYS A 173 -18.23 8.00 3.95
N SER A 174 -17.95 9.24 4.37
CA SER A 174 -18.99 10.23 4.68
C SER A 174 -19.89 10.49 3.47
N GLY A 175 -21.19 10.24 3.62
CA GLY A 175 -22.20 10.47 2.59
C GLY A 175 -22.41 9.33 1.58
N PHE A 176 -21.71 8.17 1.73
CA PHE A 176 -21.80 7.06 0.78
C PHE A 176 -22.55 5.82 1.32
N GLY A 177 -23.06 5.87 2.56
CA GLY A 177 -23.82 4.77 3.12
C GLY A 177 -25.21 4.55 2.47
N PRO A 178 -25.89 3.43 2.74
CA PRO A 178 -25.51 2.37 3.68
C PRO A 178 -24.38 1.47 3.17
N PHE A 179 -23.53 0.99 4.09
CA PHE A 179 -22.46 0.06 3.79
C PHE A 179 -22.88 -1.39 4.02
N ALA A 180 -22.03 -2.33 3.56
CA ALA A 180 -22.23 -3.76 3.80
C ALA A 180 -22.34 -4.06 5.31
N PRO A 181 -23.30 -4.88 5.74
CA PRO A 181 -23.47 -5.27 7.13
C PRO A 181 -22.45 -6.31 7.57
N GLU A 182 -22.51 -6.68 8.85
CA GLU A 182 -21.67 -7.71 9.48
C GLU A 182 -20.17 -7.40 9.39
N VAL A 183 -19.81 -6.12 9.54
CA VAL A 183 -18.44 -5.63 9.64
C VAL A 183 -18.25 -4.98 11.01
N TYR A 184 -17.36 -5.57 11.79
CA TYR A 184 -17.03 -5.17 13.14
C TYR A 184 -15.62 -4.55 13.19
N ARG A 185 -15.27 -3.88 14.28
CA ARG A 185 -14.01 -3.16 14.35
C ARG A 185 -13.30 -3.40 15.67
N ALA A 186 -12.02 -3.80 15.57
CA ALA A 186 -11.12 -3.98 16.71
C ALA A 186 -10.03 -2.88 16.75
N PRO A 187 -9.42 -2.63 17.90
CA PRO A 187 -8.26 -1.74 18.00
C PRO A 187 -7.04 -2.35 17.30
N MET A 188 -6.32 -1.54 16.52
CA MET A 188 -4.99 -1.85 15.99
C MET A 188 -3.93 -1.53 17.05
N SER A 189 -2.87 -2.31 17.12
CA SER A 189 -1.67 -1.91 17.87
C SER A 189 -1.03 -0.71 17.20
N TYR A 190 -0.86 0.39 17.94
CA TYR A 190 -0.26 1.62 17.47
C TYR A 190 0.78 2.11 18.49
N PRO A 191 2.01 1.57 18.48
CA PRO A 191 3.00 1.78 19.53
C PRO A 191 3.14 3.24 19.99
N PHE A 192 3.30 4.18 19.07
CA PHE A 192 3.43 5.60 19.42
C PHE A 192 2.20 6.13 20.19
N ARG A 193 0.98 5.86 19.71
CA ARG A 193 -0.26 6.38 20.30
C ARG A 193 -0.68 5.58 21.53
N ASP A 194 -0.55 4.27 21.49
CA ASP A 194 -0.86 3.39 22.62
C ASP A 194 0.07 3.70 23.81
N GLY A 195 1.35 3.99 23.56
CA GLY A 195 2.33 4.34 24.59
C GLY A 195 2.03 5.64 25.37
N LEU A 196 1.19 6.52 24.81
CA LEU A 196 0.68 7.69 25.51
C LEU A 196 -0.40 7.35 26.55
N LEU A 197 -1.05 6.20 26.39
CA LEU A 197 -2.12 5.69 27.26
C LEU A 197 -1.58 4.64 28.25
N ASP A 198 -0.84 3.68 27.74
CA ASP A 198 -0.25 2.58 28.46
C ASP A 198 1.07 2.17 27.79
N LYS A 199 2.19 2.35 28.49
CA LYS A 199 3.52 2.05 27.98
C LYS A 199 3.70 0.57 27.57
N GLU A 200 3.00 -0.36 28.22
CA GLU A 200 3.08 -1.78 27.90
C GLU A 200 2.45 -2.07 26.54
N LEU A 201 1.36 -1.40 26.17
CA LEU A 201 0.74 -1.57 24.86
C LEU A 201 1.65 -1.10 23.70
N ALA A 202 2.61 -0.24 23.95
CA ALA A 202 3.58 0.20 22.95
C ALA A 202 4.64 -0.86 22.60
N THR A 203 4.93 -1.77 23.54
CA THR A 203 6.05 -2.72 23.41
C THR A 203 5.63 -4.18 23.51
N ASP A 204 4.41 -4.45 23.99
CA ASP A 204 3.86 -5.79 24.18
C ASP A 204 2.72 -6.04 23.19
N GLY A 205 3.06 -6.66 22.06
CA GLY A 205 2.10 -6.99 21.02
C GLY A 205 1.09 -8.06 21.46
N GLU A 206 1.46 -8.98 22.32
CA GLU A 206 0.54 -10.00 22.87
C GLU A 206 -0.55 -9.32 23.71
N LYS A 207 -0.18 -8.37 24.57
CA LYS A 207 -1.15 -7.59 25.35
C LYS A 207 -2.07 -6.75 24.46
N ALA A 208 -1.51 -6.11 23.42
CA ALA A 208 -2.30 -5.37 22.45
C ALA A 208 -3.27 -6.27 21.68
N ALA A 209 -2.84 -7.48 21.28
CA ALA A 209 -3.69 -8.47 20.62
C ALA A 209 -4.78 -9.01 21.56
N ALA A 210 -4.46 -9.31 22.82
CA ALA A 210 -5.44 -9.73 23.83
C ALA A 210 -6.55 -8.68 24.02
N ARG A 211 -6.19 -7.38 24.02
CA ARG A 211 -7.17 -6.29 24.03
C ARG A 211 -8.05 -6.31 22.79
N ALA A 212 -7.49 -6.51 21.61
CA ALA A 212 -8.26 -6.59 20.37
C ALA A 212 -9.22 -7.81 20.37
N ILE A 213 -8.75 -8.98 20.78
CA ILE A 213 -9.52 -10.22 20.91
C ILE A 213 -10.69 -10.04 21.88
N THR A 214 -10.46 -9.45 23.04
CA THR A 214 -11.53 -9.15 24.01
C THR A 214 -12.64 -8.30 23.38
N ILE A 215 -12.30 -7.33 22.57
CA ILE A 215 -13.26 -6.49 21.85
C ILE A 215 -14.01 -7.31 20.78
N ILE A 216 -13.32 -8.15 20.04
CA ILE A 216 -13.92 -9.06 19.04
C ILE A 216 -14.95 -9.97 19.72
N ASP A 217 -14.55 -10.64 20.80
CA ASP A 217 -15.43 -11.55 21.53
C ASP A 217 -16.67 -10.84 22.09
N SER A 218 -16.52 -9.58 22.54
CA SER A 218 -17.65 -8.81 23.07
C SER A 218 -18.63 -8.32 22.00
N GLN A 219 -18.19 -8.15 20.74
CA GLN A 219 -19.02 -7.62 19.66
C GLN A 219 -19.69 -8.70 18.82
N VAL A 220 -18.98 -9.79 18.52
CA VAL A 220 -19.45 -10.81 17.58
C VAL A 220 -19.18 -12.24 18.04
N GLY A 221 -18.06 -12.47 18.73
CA GLY A 221 -17.62 -13.82 19.10
C GLY A 221 -17.13 -14.65 17.91
N ALA A 222 -16.36 -15.71 18.20
CA ALA A 222 -15.75 -16.52 17.16
C ALA A 222 -16.77 -17.38 16.36
N ASP A 223 -17.91 -17.73 16.96
CA ASP A 223 -18.89 -18.62 16.34
C ASP A 223 -19.54 -18.04 15.08
N ASP A 224 -19.72 -16.73 15.01
CA ASP A 224 -20.29 -16.02 13.86
C ASP A 224 -19.22 -15.35 12.98
N LEU A 225 -17.95 -15.39 13.38
CA LEU A 225 -16.86 -14.69 12.71
C LEU A 225 -16.25 -15.52 11.56
N ALA A 226 -16.42 -15.05 10.33
CA ALA A 226 -15.82 -15.67 9.14
C ALA A 226 -14.32 -15.35 9.03
N ALA A 227 -13.96 -14.10 9.24
CA ALA A 227 -12.59 -13.65 9.02
C ALA A 227 -12.21 -12.44 9.88
N VAL A 228 -10.92 -12.35 10.13
CA VAL A 228 -10.21 -11.13 10.52
C VAL A 228 -9.42 -10.65 9.30
N ILE A 229 -9.53 -9.38 8.92
CA ILE A 229 -8.72 -8.76 7.85
C ILE A 229 -7.88 -7.64 8.41
N ILE A 230 -6.58 -7.65 8.09
CA ILE A 230 -5.61 -6.68 8.61
C ILE A 230 -4.53 -6.35 7.57
N GLU A 231 -4.11 -5.10 7.50
CA GLU A 231 -2.85 -4.70 6.87
C GLU A 231 -1.72 -5.02 7.87
N PRO A 232 -0.70 -5.83 7.51
CA PRO A 232 0.43 -6.11 8.43
C PRO A 232 1.15 -4.85 8.90
N ILE A 233 1.23 -3.84 8.04
CA ILE A 233 1.58 -2.44 8.35
C ILE A 233 0.45 -1.58 7.79
N ALA A 234 -0.26 -0.85 8.65
CA ALA A 234 -1.42 -0.06 8.22
C ALA A 234 -0.99 1.13 7.35
N GLY A 235 -1.23 1.03 6.03
CA GLY A 235 -0.74 1.98 5.02
C GLY A 235 -1.36 3.36 5.12
N GLU A 236 -2.60 3.52 4.65
CA GLU A 236 -3.32 4.82 4.71
C GLU A 236 -3.59 5.27 6.15
N GLY A 237 -3.58 4.35 7.10
CA GLY A 237 -3.67 4.63 8.53
C GLY A 237 -2.48 5.37 9.11
N GLY A 238 -1.32 5.34 8.44
CA GLY A 238 -0.14 6.09 8.87
C GLY A 238 1.16 5.29 8.97
N PHE A 239 1.34 4.25 8.18
CA PHE A 239 2.48 3.33 8.21
C PHE A 239 2.72 2.75 9.61
N ILE A 240 1.61 2.37 10.25
CA ILE A 240 1.63 1.86 11.61
C ILE A 240 2.18 0.44 11.59
N VAL A 241 3.36 0.26 12.14
CA VAL A 241 3.95 -1.04 12.43
C VAL A 241 3.45 -1.47 13.80
N PRO A 242 2.72 -2.59 13.93
CA PRO A 242 2.25 -3.05 15.23
C PRO A 242 3.42 -3.46 16.13
N ALA A 243 3.17 -3.49 17.46
CA ALA A 243 4.15 -4.03 18.40
C ALA A 243 4.40 -5.51 18.09
N GLU A 244 5.65 -5.96 18.28
CA GLU A 244 6.07 -7.35 18.04
C GLU A 244 5.21 -8.33 18.84
N GLY A 245 4.75 -9.41 18.18
CA GLY A 245 3.84 -10.39 18.76
C GLY A 245 2.36 -10.11 18.52
N PHE A 246 1.98 -8.92 18.03
CA PHE A 246 0.56 -8.60 17.78
C PHE A 246 -0.05 -9.49 16.69
N LEU A 247 0.60 -9.57 15.54
CA LEU A 247 0.11 -10.37 14.41
C LEU A 247 0.15 -11.88 14.67
N PRO A 248 1.25 -12.45 15.22
CA PRO A 248 1.30 -13.86 15.57
C PRO A 248 0.21 -14.30 16.58
N THR A 249 -0.05 -13.47 17.59
CA THR A 249 -1.09 -13.75 18.59
C THR A 249 -2.48 -13.74 17.98
N LEU A 250 -2.78 -12.75 17.13
CA LEU A 250 -4.06 -12.72 16.39
C LEU A 250 -4.21 -13.92 15.46
N LEU A 251 -3.17 -14.29 14.72
CA LEU A 251 -3.20 -15.45 13.83
C LEU A 251 -3.45 -16.75 14.60
N THR A 252 -2.76 -16.92 15.74
CA THR A 252 -2.95 -18.09 16.60
C THR A 252 -4.40 -18.18 17.10
N TRP A 253 -4.93 -17.07 17.62
CA TRP A 253 -6.33 -17.01 18.04
C TRP A 253 -7.31 -17.34 16.90
N CYS A 254 -7.07 -16.80 15.70
CA CYS A 254 -7.90 -17.11 14.52
C CYS A 254 -7.89 -18.61 14.20
N ARG A 255 -6.72 -19.24 14.19
CA ARG A 255 -6.56 -20.68 13.93
C ARG A 255 -7.29 -21.55 14.97
N ASP A 256 -7.12 -21.21 16.24
CA ASP A 256 -7.74 -21.95 17.36
C ASP A 256 -9.27 -21.88 17.32
N ASN A 257 -9.84 -20.85 16.69
CA ASN A 257 -11.29 -20.60 16.63
C ASN A 257 -11.90 -20.84 15.23
N GLY A 258 -11.14 -21.34 14.26
CA GLY A 258 -11.62 -21.59 12.90
C GLY A 258 -12.06 -20.31 12.17
N VAL A 259 -11.37 -19.20 12.44
CA VAL A 259 -11.54 -17.88 11.81
C VAL A 259 -10.45 -17.71 10.74
N VAL A 260 -10.83 -17.30 9.54
CA VAL A 260 -9.87 -17.07 8.45
C VAL A 260 -9.09 -15.78 8.71
N PHE A 261 -7.75 -15.85 8.70
CA PHE A 261 -6.87 -14.70 8.80
C PHE A 261 -6.51 -14.20 7.40
N ILE A 262 -6.93 -12.97 7.06
CA ILE A 262 -6.68 -12.33 5.78
C ILE A 262 -5.65 -11.22 5.98
N ALA A 263 -4.47 -11.34 5.35
CA ALA A 263 -3.49 -10.28 5.28
C ALA A 263 -3.72 -9.42 4.03
N ASP A 264 -3.98 -8.13 4.23
CA ASP A 264 -4.02 -7.15 3.13
C ASP A 264 -2.61 -6.60 2.88
N GLU A 265 -1.91 -7.25 1.97
CA GLU A 265 -0.55 -6.89 1.52
C GLU A 265 -0.56 -6.00 0.24
N VAL A 266 -1.70 -5.37 -0.04
CA VAL A 266 -1.87 -4.51 -1.22
C VAL A 266 -0.85 -3.38 -1.27
N GLN A 267 -0.45 -2.82 -0.11
CA GLN A 267 0.54 -1.75 -0.06
C GLN A 267 1.92 -2.21 0.41
N THR A 268 2.01 -3.30 1.15
CA THR A 268 3.21 -3.78 1.83
C THR A 268 3.99 -4.84 1.06
N GLY A 269 3.34 -5.53 0.12
CA GLY A 269 3.93 -6.60 -0.66
C GLY A 269 4.95 -6.14 -1.71
N PHE A 270 5.56 -7.11 -2.37
CA PHE A 270 6.52 -6.95 -3.46
C PHE A 270 7.73 -6.11 -3.07
N ALA A 271 8.48 -6.60 -2.08
CA ALA A 271 9.73 -6.06 -1.55
C ALA A 271 9.64 -4.68 -0.85
N ARG A 272 8.47 -4.00 -0.86
CA ARG A 272 8.30 -2.65 -0.33
C ARG A 272 8.85 -2.47 1.09
N THR A 273 8.67 -3.47 1.96
CA THR A 273 9.03 -3.38 3.39
C THR A 273 10.37 -4.04 3.74
N GLY A 274 11.18 -4.46 2.74
CA GLY A 274 12.43 -5.19 2.98
C GLY A 274 12.24 -6.70 3.20
N ALA A 275 11.05 -7.22 2.91
CA ALA A 275 10.70 -8.61 2.73
C ALA A 275 9.81 -8.73 1.48
N MET A 276 9.64 -9.90 0.87
CA MET A 276 8.73 -10.04 -0.27
C MET A 276 7.31 -9.68 0.15
N PHE A 277 6.90 -10.09 1.34
CA PHE A 277 5.64 -9.72 2.00
C PHE A 277 5.90 -9.33 3.46
N ALA A 278 5.17 -8.33 3.98
CA ALA A 278 5.38 -7.84 5.35
C ALA A 278 5.09 -8.90 6.42
N CYS A 279 4.25 -9.88 6.13
CA CYS A 279 3.99 -11.04 6.99
C CYS A 279 5.27 -11.80 7.37
N GLU A 280 6.30 -11.79 6.52
CA GLU A 280 7.57 -12.48 6.77
C GLU A 280 8.37 -11.88 7.93
N HIS A 281 8.15 -10.59 8.28
CA HIS A 281 8.88 -9.94 9.37
C HIS A 281 8.64 -10.59 10.74
N GLU A 282 7.45 -11.16 10.95
CA GLU A 282 7.10 -11.88 12.17
C GLU A 282 6.83 -13.38 11.92
N GLY A 283 7.21 -13.89 10.72
CA GLY A 283 7.08 -15.30 10.36
C GLY A 283 5.64 -15.80 10.35
N ILE A 284 4.65 -14.93 10.11
CA ILE A 284 3.25 -15.34 10.05
C ILE A 284 2.87 -15.90 8.66
N GLU A 285 2.04 -16.92 8.66
CA GLU A 285 1.50 -17.56 7.46
C GLU A 285 -0.02 -17.34 7.41
N PRO A 286 -0.51 -16.26 6.76
CA PRO A 286 -1.94 -15.99 6.65
C PRO A 286 -2.69 -17.08 5.87
N ASP A 287 -3.98 -17.24 6.15
CA ASP A 287 -4.83 -18.14 5.37
C ASP A 287 -5.08 -17.61 3.96
N LEU A 288 -5.30 -16.30 3.84
CA LEU A 288 -5.46 -15.57 2.57
C LEU A 288 -4.59 -14.30 2.56
N ILE A 289 -4.04 -13.97 1.40
CA ILE A 289 -3.26 -12.77 1.16
C ILE A 289 -3.87 -12.01 -0.02
N CYS A 290 -4.17 -10.72 0.18
CA CYS A 290 -4.58 -9.81 -0.88
C CYS A 290 -3.37 -9.05 -1.41
N THR A 291 -3.16 -9.02 -2.72
CA THR A 291 -2.08 -8.29 -3.39
C THR A 291 -2.60 -7.41 -4.50
N ALA A 292 -1.94 -6.27 -4.74
CA ALA A 292 -2.17 -5.35 -5.86
C ALA A 292 -0.98 -4.39 -5.99
N LYS A 293 -1.20 -3.16 -6.47
CA LYS A 293 -0.20 -2.07 -6.56
C LYS A 293 1.13 -2.54 -7.17
N GLY A 294 2.13 -2.81 -6.32
CA GLY A 294 3.48 -3.20 -6.73
C GLY A 294 3.58 -4.51 -7.52
N ILE A 295 2.52 -5.31 -7.61
CA ILE A 295 2.52 -6.58 -8.35
C ILE A 295 2.83 -6.41 -9.85
N ALA A 296 2.33 -5.33 -10.48
CA ALA A 296 2.43 -5.11 -11.94
C ALA A 296 2.97 -3.73 -12.31
N ASP A 297 3.65 -3.06 -11.39
CA ASP A 297 4.41 -1.82 -11.55
C ASP A 297 3.69 -0.74 -12.39
N GLY A 298 2.40 -0.53 -12.13
CA GLY A 298 1.58 0.51 -12.78
C GLY A 298 0.39 0.00 -13.57
N LEU A 299 0.35 -1.27 -13.97
CA LEU A 299 -0.81 -1.86 -14.65
C LEU A 299 -1.84 -2.39 -13.61
N PRO A 300 -3.14 -2.26 -13.90
CA PRO A 300 -4.20 -2.77 -13.00
C PRO A 300 -4.15 -4.29 -12.89
N LEU A 301 -3.69 -4.80 -11.74
CA LEU A 301 -3.71 -6.20 -11.37
C LEU A 301 -3.82 -6.33 -9.85
N SER A 302 -4.57 -7.33 -9.41
CA SER A 302 -4.62 -7.75 -8.02
C SER A 302 -4.88 -9.25 -7.93
N ALA A 303 -4.64 -9.83 -6.77
CA ALA A 303 -4.88 -11.23 -6.54
C ALA A 303 -5.33 -11.51 -5.10
N VAL A 304 -6.01 -12.64 -4.94
CA VAL A 304 -6.14 -13.35 -3.67
C VAL A 304 -5.39 -14.67 -3.81
N THR A 305 -4.44 -14.89 -2.93
CA THR A 305 -3.67 -16.13 -2.83
C THR A 305 -3.84 -16.71 -1.44
N GLY A 306 -4.04 -18.00 -1.31
CA GLY A 306 -4.18 -18.63 -0.01
C GLY A 306 -4.23 -20.14 -0.05
N ARG A 307 -4.48 -20.73 1.12
CA ARG A 307 -4.57 -22.18 1.31
C ARG A 307 -5.59 -22.78 0.35
N ALA A 308 -5.21 -23.87 -0.33
CA ALA A 308 -6.00 -24.46 -1.40
C ALA A 308 -7.43 -24.82 -0.96
N GLU A 309 -7.57 -25.43 0.22
CA GLU A 309 -8.88 -25.84 0.76
C GLU A 309 -9.83 -24.65 1.06
N ILE A 310 -9.27 -23.47 1.34
CA ILE A 310 -10.04 -22.25 1.56
C ILE A 310 -10.39 -21.62 0.22
N MET A 311 -9.42 -21.52 -0.68
CA MET A 311 -9.60 -20.92 -2.01
C MET A 311 -10.56 -21.71 -2.91
N ASP A 312 -10.63 -23.03 -2.74
CA ASP A 312 -11.51 -23.93 -3.51
C ASP A 312 -12.92 -24.09 -2.87
N ALA A 313 -13.21 -23.44 -1.74
CA ALA A 313 -14.54 -23.51 -1.10
C ALA A 313 -15.69 -22.83 -1.88
N PRO A 314 -15.49 -21.73 -2.64
CA PRO A 314 -16.51 -21.19 -3.53
C PRO A 314 -16.88 -22.18 -4.65
N HIS A 315 -18.16 -22.22 -5.00
CA HIS A 315 -18.61 -23.02 -6.13
C HIS A 315 -18.01 -22.54 -7.47
N VAL A 316 -17.94 -23.44 -8.46
CA VAL A 316 -17.46 -23.12 -9.82
C VAL A 316 -18.24 -21.95 -10.41
N GLY A 317 -17.53 -20.92 -10.89
CA GLY A 317 -18.10 -19.67 -11.39
C GLY A 317 -18.40 -18.64 -10.27
N GLY A 318 -18.13 -18.95 -9.01
CA GLY A 318 -18.31 -18.04 -7.87
C GLY A 318 -17.28 -16.91 -7.82
N LEU A 319 -16.10 -17.10 -8.44
CA LEU A 319 -15.03 -16.11 -8.54
C LEU A 319 -14.74 -15.81 -10.00
N GLY A 320 -14.30 -14.57 -10.29
CA GLY A 320 -13.90 -14.15 -11.63
C GLY A 320 -14.24 -12.69 -11.92
N GLY A 321 -13.94 -12.27 -13.14
CA GLY A 321 -14.20 -10.93 -13.67
C GLY A 321 -13.70 -10.84 -15.10
N THR A 322 -14.40 -10.08 -15.94
CA THR A 322 -14.09 -9.97 -17.39
C THR A 322 -12.64 -9.58 -17.65
N PHE A 323 -12.09 -8.65 -16.87
CA PHE A 323 -10.74 -8.12 -17.04
C PHE A 323 -9.72 -8.63 -16.01
N GLY A 324 -10.15 -9.45 -15.05
CA GLY A 324 -9.27 -9.98 -13.99
C GLY A 324 -8.14 -10.81 -14.60
N GLY A 325 -6.90 -10.49 -14.26
CA GLY A 325 -5.72 -11.12 -14.84
C GLY A 325 -5.50 -10.74 -16.30
N ASN A 326 -5.76 -9.50 -16.71
CA ASN A 326 -5.51 -9.01 -18.07
C ASN A 326 -4.12 -9.43 -18.57
N PRO A 327 -3.96 -9.92 -19.81
CA PRO A 327 -2.70 -10.43 -20.34
C PRO A 327 -1.52 -9.46 -20.23
N LEU A 328 -1.76 -8.16 -20.50
CA LEU A 328 -0.72 -7.14 -20.41
C LEU A 328 -0.26 -6.94 -18.95
N ALA A 329 -1.23 -6.94 -18.02
CA ALA A 329 -0.93 -6.81 -16.60
C ALA A 329 -0.22 -8.06 -16.03
N CYS A 330 -0.57 -9.25 -16.54
CA CYS A 330 0.14 -10.49 -16.20
C CYS A 330 1.59 -10.47 -16.72
N ALA A 331 1.82 -10.03 -17.97
CA ALA A 331 3.16 -9.89 -18.52
C ALA A 331 3.99 -8.87 -17.72
N ALA A 332 3.38 -7.74 -17.31
CA ALA A 332 4.01 -6.77 -16.43
C ALA A 332 4.36 -7.37 -15.07
N ALA A 333 3.46 -8.14 -14.47
CA ALA A 333 3.68 -8.75 -13.17
C ALA A 333 4.85 -9.76 -13.18
N LEU A 334 4.93 -10.61 -14.19
CA LEU A 334 6.06 -11.53 -14.35
C LEU A 334 7.38 -10.78 -14.46
N ALA A 335 7.45 -9.75 -15.29
CA ALA A 335 8.64 -8.91 -15.44
C ALA A 335 8.98 -8.14 -14.16
N THR A 336 7.99 -7.73 -13.38
CA THR A 336 8.17 -7.07 -12.09
C THR A 336 8.77 -8.02 -11.06
N ILE A 337 8.24 -9.23 -10.94
CA ILE A 337 8.74 -10.28 -10.03
C ILE A 337 10.18 -10.64 -10.39
N GLU A 338 10.47 -10.90 -11.65
CA GLU A 338 11.84 -11.17 -12.13
C GLU A 338 12.79 -10.02 -11.77
N THR A 339 12.39 -8.78 -11.97
CA THR A 339 13.22 -7.61 -11.63
C THR A 339 13.49 -7.54 -10.12
N ILE A 340 12.48 -7.78 -9.28
CA ILE A 340 12.64 -7.78 -7.82
C ILE A 340 13.67 -8.85 -7.38
N GLU A 341 13.60 -10.05 -7.96
CA GLU A 341 14.47 -11.16 -7.61
C GLU A 341 15.89 -10.97 -8.17
N ASP A 342 16.02 -10.69 -9.47
CA ASP A 342 17.31 -10.57 -10.15
C ASP A 342 18.16 -9.40 -9.65
N ASP A 343 17.51 -8.25 -9.38
CA ASP A 343 18.19 -7.04 -8.95
C ASP A 343 18.30 -6.95 -7.41
N GLY A 344 17.86 -7.98 -6.67
CA GLY A 344 17.98 -8.06 -5.21
C GLY A 344 17.23 -6.95 -4.46
N LEU A 345 16.06 -6.55 -4.95
CA LEU A 345 15.36 -5.37 -4.47
C LEU A 345 14.80 -5.50 -3.04
N VAL A 346 14.66 -6.71 -2.52
CA VAL A 346 14.35 -6.94 -1.09
C VAL A 346 15.48 -6.38 -0.20
N GLU A 347 16.73 -6.69 -0.51
CA GLU A 347 17.88 -6.16 0.24
C GLU A 347 18.06 -4.66 -0.03
N ARG A 348 17.78 -4.20 -1.25
CA ARG A 348 17.78 -2.78 -1.58
C ARG A 348 16.77 -2.01 -0.72
N ALA A 349 15.58 -2.53 -0.48
CA ALA A 349 14.59 -1.91 0.39
C ALA A 349 15.10 -1.76 1.83
N ARG A 350 15.83 -2.75 2.37
CA ARG A 350 16.48 -2.66 3.69
C ARG A 350 17.60 -1.60 3.74
N GLN A 351 18.33 -1.43 2.64
CA GLN A 351 19.31 -0.33 2.53
C GLN A 351 18.62 1.01 2.51
N LEU A 352 17.53 1.15 1.74
CA LEU A 352 16.72 2.38 1.70
C LEU A 352 16.13 2.73 3.06
N GLU A 353 15.71 1.74 3.85
CA GLU A 353 15.26 1.97 5.24
C GLU A 353 16.29 2.75 6.04
N ARG A 354 17.54 2.29 6.04
CA ARG A 354 18.62 2.97 6.77
C ARG A 354 18.89 4.37 6.21
N LEU A 355 18.99 4.50 4.89
CA LEU A 355 19.25 5.78 4.23
C LEU A 355 18.14 6.82 4.48
N ILE A 356 16.90 6.38 4.67
CA ILE A 356 15.77 7.27 4.94
C ILE A 356 15.64 7.56 6.44
N THR A 357 15.74 6.54 7.29
CA THR A 357 15.47 6.70 8.72
C THR A 357 16.56 7.47 9.45
N GLU A 358 17.84 7.27 9.11
CA GLU A 358 18.93 7.95 9.79
C GLU A 358 18.84 9.48 9.74
N PRO A 359 18.64 10.17 8.58
CA PRO A 359 18.46 11.61 8.55
C PRO A 359 17.16 12.06 9.23
N LEU A 360 16.06 11.31 9.09
CA LEU A 360 14.79 11.66 9.73
C LEU A 360 14.85 11.55 11.25
N LEU A 361 15.57 10.58 11.81
CA LEU A 361 15.81 10.47 13.24
C LEU A 361 16.69 11.61 13.78
N ARG A 362 17.66 12.08 12.97
CA ARG A 362 18.42 13.31 13.34
C ARG A 362 17.51 14.55 13.34
N LEU A 363 16.61 14.68 12.38
CA LEU A 363 15.61 15.76 12.40
C LEU A 363 14.70 15.67 13.61
N GLN A 364 14.20 14.47 13.96
CA GLN A 364 13.37 14.26 15.15
C GLN A 364 14.09 14.66 16.44
N ALA A 365 15.39 14.37 16.54
CA ALA A 365 16.18 14.76 17.71
C ALA A 365 16.37 16.28 17.84
N ALA A 366 16.26 17.03 16.73
CA ALA A 366 16.42 18.47 16.66
C ALA A 366 15.09 19.25 16.66
N ASP A 367 13.97 18.62 16.34
CA ASP A 367 12.66 19.26 16.16
C ASP A 367 11.57 18.48 16.92
N ASP A 368 11.06 19.03 17.98
CA ASP A 368 10.04 18.42 18.85
C ASP A 368 8.65 18.31 18.18
N ARG A 369 8.46 18.91 17.00
CA ARG A 369 7.28 18.76 16.18
C ARG A 369 7.23 17.41 15.43
N ILE A 370 8.34 16.67 15.39
CA ILE A 370 8.40 15.31 14.88
C ILE A 370 8.16 14.34 16.05
N GLY A 371 6.93 13.85 16.18
CA GLY A 371 6.54 12.95 17.27
C GLY A 371 7.07 11.54 17.08
N ASP A 372 7.06 11.02 15.83
CA ASP A 372 7.49 9.65 15.55
C ASP A 372 8.01 9.49 14.11
N VAL A 373 9.06 8.69 13.95
CA VAL A 373 9.58 8.22 12.65
C VAL A 373 9.50 6.70 12.66
N ARG A 374 8.73 6.12 11.76
CA ARG A 374 8.46 4.67 11.73
C ARG A 374 8.30 4.13 10.33
N GLY A 375 8.31 2.82 10.23
CA GLY A 375 8.10 2.07 8.99
C GLY A 375 9.07 0.90 8.87
N ARG A 376 9.09 0.27 7.68
CA ARG A 376 10.04 -0.78 7.30
C ARG A 376 10.38 -0.65 5.82
N GLY A 377 11.61 -0.97 5.46
CA GLY A 377 12.07 -0.91 4.08
C GLY A 377 11.92 0.49 3.49
N ALA A 378 11.37 0.57 2.29
CA ALA A 378 11.08 1.85 1.61
C ALA A 378 9.64 2.34 1.86
N MET A 379 9.09 2.08 3.03
CA MET A 379 7.78 2.49 3.51
C MET A 379 7.93 3.19 4.85
N ILE A 380 8.33 4.49 4.83
CA ILE A 380 8.67 5.26 6.03
C ILE A 380 7.73 6.46 6.19
N ALA A 381 7.33 6.73 7.41
CA ALA A 381 6.46 7.84 7.78
C ALA A 381 7.07 8.72 8.88
N VAL A 382 6.75 10.01 8.79
CA VAL A 382 7.02 11.00 9.82
C VAL A 382 5.69 11.51 10.36
N GLU A 383 5.43 11.30 11.64
CA GLU A 383 4.24 11.78 12.32
C GLU A 383 4.50 13.11 13.01
N LEU A 384 3.73 14.12 12.62
CA LEU A 384 3.87 15.48 13.13
C LEU A 384 2.91 15.75 14.28
N VAL A 385 3.43 16.42 15.29
CA VAL A 385 2.72 16.80 16.52
C VAL A 385 2.94 18.30 16.78
N LYS A 386 2.08 18.88 17.59
CA LYS A 386 2.28 20.24 18.07
C LYS A 386 3.48 20.28 19.03
N SER A 387 4.32 21.30 18.91
CA SER A 387 5.47 21.48 19.80
C SER A 387 5.08 21.35 21.26
N GLY A 388 5.88 20.61 22.02
CA GLY A 388 5.66 20.35 23.45
C GLY A 388 4.47 19.43 23.78
N SER A 389 3.84 18.79 22.78
CA SER A 389 2.71 17.85 23.02
C SER A 389 2.76 16.65 22.07
N ALA A 390 1.86 15.68 22.29
CA ALA A 390 1.62 14.59 21.36
C ALA A 390 0.37 14.80 20.48
N ASP A 391 -0.24 15.99 20.54
CA ASP A 391 -1.41 16.31 19.72
C ASP A 391 -1.05 16.34 18.23
N PRO A 392 -1.85 15.70 17.34
CA PRO A 392 -1.60 15.71 15.92
C PRO A 392 -1.56 17.12 15.30
N ASP A 393 -0.58 17.39 14.43
CA ASP A 393 -0.51 18.64 13.66
C ASP A 393 -0.69 18.40 12.16
N ALA A 394 -1.96 18.35 11.73
CA ALA A 394 -2.31 18.20 10.32
C ALA A 394 -2.00 19.44 9.48
N GLU A 395 -1.98 20.62 10.08
CA GLU A 395 -1.67 21.87 9.38
C GLU A 395 -0.19 21.92 9.01
N LEU A 396 0.70 21.57 9.95
CA LEU A 396 2.12 21.46 9.68
C LEU A 396 2.41 20.41 8.61
N ALA A 397 1.80 19.21 8.69
CA ALA A 397 1.98 18.18 7.68
C ALA A 397 1.57 18.63 6.28
N LYS A 398 0.47 19.37 6.18
CA LYS A 398 0.02 19.96 4.92
C LYS A 398 1.01 21.01 4.41
N LYS A 399 1.46 21.94 5.26
CA LYS A 399 2.44 22.98 4.89
C LYS A 399 3.75 22.36 4.43
N TRP A 400 4.26 21.38 5.17
CA TRP A 400 5.48 20.67 4.82
C TRP A 400 5.38 19.94 3.47
N SER A 401 4.29 19.21 3.25
CA SER A 401 4.05 18.58 1.95
C SER A 401 3.98 19.59 0.79
N MET A 402 3.32 20.74 0.99
CA MET A 402 3.24 21.80 -0.04
C MET A 402 4.60 22.44 -0.30
N ALA A 403 5.40 22.69 0.73
CA ALA A 403 6.77 23.23 0.59
C ALA A 403 7.69 22.23 -0.13
N ALA A 404 7.60 20.93 0.21
CA ALA A 404 8.30 19.87 -0.51
C ALA A 404 7.94 19.83 -2.00
N HIS A 405 6.63 19.93 -2.32
CA HIS A 405 6.17 20.00 -3.71
C HIS A 405 6.76 21.20 -4.45
N ALA A 406 6.76 22.38 -3.83
CA ALA A 406 7.35 23.59 -4.42
C ALA A 406 8.87 23.45 -4.63
N ALA A 407 9.55 22.70 -3.74
CA ALA A 407 10.97 22.36 -3.88
C ALA A 407 11.23 21.23 -4.90
N GLY A 408 10.19 20.64 -5.50
CA GLY A 408 10.32 19.58 -6.51
C GLY A 408 10.47 18.17 -5.94
N VAL A 409 9.92 17.91 -4.76
CA VAL A 409 9.89 16.59 -4.13
C VAL A 409 8.44 16.14 -3.95
N ILE A 410 8.07 15.00 -4.52
CA ILE A 410 6.71 14.44 -4.43
C ILE A 410 6.60 13.60 -3.16
N VAL A 411 5.82 14.06 -2.20
CA VAL A 411 5.47 13.33 -0.97
C VAL A 411 3.95 13.37 -0.77
N LEU A 412 3.45 12.50 0.09
CA LEU A 412 2.03 12.38 0.39
C LEU A 412 1.76 12.48 1.89
N THR A 413 0.59 12.97 2.26
CA THR A 413 0.09 12.91 3.63
C THR A 413 -0.88 11.74 3.82
N CYS A 414 -0.96 11.20 5.05
CA CYS A 414 -1.90 10.14 5.42
C CYS A 414 -2.24 10.20 6.92
N GLY A 415 -2.78 9.09 7.44
CA GLY A 415 -3.17 8.95 8.85
C GLY A 415 -4.59 9.43 9.12
N MET A 416 -5.17 8.95 10.23
CA MET A 416 -6.52 9.30 10.65
C MET A 416 -6.68 10.81 10.87
N PHE A 417 -5.64 11.45 11.40
CA PHE A 417 -5.63 12.88 11.70
C PHE A 417 -5.05 13.73 10.56
N GLY A 418 -4.45 13.10 9.52
CA GLY A 418 -3.85 13.82 8.40
C GLY A 418 -2.51 14.51 8.74
N ASN A 419 -1.88 14.10 9.83
CA ASN A 419 -0.64 14.68 10.38
C ASN A 419 0.63 13.88 10.05
N ILE A 420 0.57 12.97 9.09
CA ILE A 420 1.67 12.08 8.74
C ILE A 420 2.11 12.36 7.32
N VAL A 421 3.40 12.63 7.12
CA VAL A 421 4.06 12.66 5.81
C VAL A 421 4.70 11.30 5.58
N ARG A 422 4.46 10.71 4.41
CA ARG A 422 4.92 9.37 4.05
C ARG A 422 5.83 9.37 2.85
N LEU A 423 6.85 8.53 2.91
CA LEU A 423 7.87 8.32 1.91
C LEU A 423 7.77 6.89 1.36
N LEU A 424 7.62 6.79 0.05
CA LEU A 424 7.48 5.56 -0.72
C LEU A 424 8.34 5.65 -1.99
N PRO A 425 9.66 5.89 -1.91
CA PRO A 425 10.47 5.96 -3.11
C PRO A 425 10.40 4.64 -3.89
N PRO A 426 10.58 4.65 -5.21
CA PRO A 426 10.84 3.42 -5.94
C PRO A 426 12.13 2.76 -5.44
N LEU A 427 12.17 1.42 -5.39
CA LEU A 427 13.32 0.69 -4.87
C LEU A 427 14.59 0.88 -5.72
N THR A 428 14.42 1.31 -6.96
CA THR A 428 15.48 1.60 -7.92
C THR A 428 15.98 3.04 -7.87
N ILE A 429 15.49 3.88 -6.94
CA ILE A 429 16.00 5.25 -6.76
C ILE A 429 17.49 5.23 -6.42
N THR A 430 18.27 6.16 -7.00
CA THR A 430 19.69 6.26 -6.67
C THR A 430 19.90 6.89 -5.29
N ASP A 431 21.03 6.59 -4.65
CA ASP A 431 21.33 7.12 -3.32
C ASP A 431 21.46 8.66 -3.35
N GLU A 432 22.06 9.21 -4.43
CA GLU A 432 22.22 10.64 -4.62
C GLU A 432 20.86 11.36 -4.73
N LEU A 433 19.96 10.81 -5.54
CA LEU A 433 18.63 11.40 -5.74
C LEU A 433 17.79 11.32 -4.46
N LEU A 434 17.88 10.18 -3.73
CA LEU A 434 17.21 10.00 -2.43
C LEU A 434 17.76 11.03 -1.41
N SER A 435 19.10 11.15 -1.31
CA SER A 435 19.74 12.09 -0.39
C SER A 435 19.31 13.54 -0.69
N GLU A 436 19.35 13.96 -1.97
CA GLU A 436 18.86 15.29 -2.36
C GLU A 436 17.41 15.53 -1.92
N GLY A 437 16.53 14.51 -2.12
CA GLY A 437 15.14 14.60 -1.71
C GLY A 437 14.96 14.74 -0.20
N LEU A 438 15.75 14.01 0.59
CA LEU A 438 15.69 14.06 2.06
C LEU A 438 16.26 15.36 2.61
N ASP A 439 17.36 15.86 2.04
CA ASP A 439 17.95 17.16 2.41
C ASP A 439 16.95 18.29 2.18
N LEU A 440 16.31 18.31 1.00
CA LEU A 440 15.25 19.28 0.69
C LEU A 440 14.06 19.19 1.67
N LEU A 441 13.66 17.98 2.07
CA LEU A 441 12.60 17.82 3.06
C LEU A 441 13.01 18.41 4.43
N GLY A 442 14.26 18.19 4.84
CA GLY A 442 14.80 18.79 6.07
C GLY A 442 14.81 20.31 6.01
N ASP A 443 15.36 20.88 4.92
CA ASP A 443 15.48 22.32 4.73
C ASP A 443 14.10 23.00 4.79
N VAL A 444 13.13 22.52 3.98
CA VAL A 444 11.79 23.13 3.95
C VAL A 444 11.00 22.96 5.25
N LEU A 445 11.28 21.93 6.09
CA LEU A 445 10.68 21.82 7.41
C LEU A 445 11.27 22.83 8.39
N GLY A 446 12.58 23.07 8.29
CA GLY A 446 13.28 24.06 9.11
C GLY A 446 12.82 25.49 8.86
N ASP A 447 12.32 25.79 7.66
CA ASP A 447 11.80 27.10 7.26
C ASP A 447 10.35 27.35 7.72
N LEU A 448 9.63 26.32 8.21
CA LEU A 448 8.24 26.36 8.67
C LEU A 448 8.14 26.55 10.20
#